data_6a08c3deac9fa7beed4ec4b5b6bad4c5
#
_entry.id   6a08c3deac9fa7beed4ec4b5b6bad4c5
#
_cell.length_a   1.000
_cell.length_b   1.000
_cell.length_c   1.000
_cell.angle_alpha   90.00
_cell.angle_beta   90.00
_cell.angle_gamma   90.00
#
_symmetry.space_group_name_H-M   'P 1'
#
loop_
_entity.id
_entity.type
_entity.pdbx_description
1 polymer ?
#
loop_
_entity_poly.entity_id
_entity_poly.type
_entity_poly.pdbx_seq_one_letter_code
_entity_poly.pdbx_strand_id
1 'polypeptide(L)'
;FLRMAGLRRGLLRPSCVICVPSGATWVERRSLAAAAEALRPRCHARLVDETVAAAAGAGFDLAAGAGAFIVDIGGGTTEVAVLAGGHVVRAQSLRVGGNAMDEAIVNAVRAELGLLLGRNAARSLKMALGLADGTPGSMETVGVDAGRRTPRVEQVSAWLVASALEHCVTAIGDAVQEMLSDIPPNLAEDVVRGKVRIAGGGALLPGLASRIEAAAGIPALVVDDPLRCVVLGAAEILEHGGTYPPSGEPSG
;
A
#
# COMPACT_ATOMS: atom_id res chain seq x y z
N PHE A 1 -10.96 -18.43 1.17
CA PHE A 1 -10.20 -17.86 0.05
C PHE A 1 -10.10 -18.85 -1.13
N LEU A 2 -9.50 -20.02 -0.99
CA LEU A 2 -9.33 -21.00 -2.07
C LEU A 2 -10.65 -21.54 -2.64
N ARG A 3 -11.74 -21.62 -1.84
CA ARG A 3 -13.09 -21.93 -2.34
C ARG A 3 -13.64 -20.81 -3.22
N MET A 4 -13.35 -19.55 -2.91
CA MET A 4 -13.74 -18.38 -3.71
C MET A 4 -12.98 -18.32 -5.03
N ALA A 5 -11.73 -18.80 -5.08
CA ALA A 5 -10.92 -18.87 -6.28
C ALA A 5 -11.33 -19.99 -7.27
N GLY A 6 -12.39 -20.76 -6.98
CA GLY A 6 -12.92 -21.78 -7.88
C GLY A 6 -12.00 -22.97 -8.15
N LEU A 7 -10.94 -23.14 -7.37
CA LEU A 7 -9.95 -24.20 -7.57
C LEU A 7 -10.55 -25.57 -7.24
N ARG A 8 -10.82 -26.37 -8.28
CA ARG A 8 -11.32 -27.75 -8.15
C ARG A 8 -10.23 -28.68 -7.61
N ARG A 9 -10.64 -29.76 -6.92
CA ARG A 9 -9.73 -30.85 -6.52
C ARG A 9 -9.14 -31.50 -7.77
N GLY A 10 -7.87 -31.22 -8.08
CA GLY A 10 -7.11 -31.84 -9.16
C GLY A 10 -6.01 -32.76 -8.63
N LEU A 11 -5.50 -33.65 -9.48
CA LEU A 11 -4.36 -34.54 -9.20
C LEU A 11 -3.03 -33.78 -9.12
N LEU A 12 -2.95 -32.59 -9.71
CA LEU A 12 -1.74 -31.75 -9.71
C LEU A 12 -1.62 -30.95 -8.42
N ARG A 13 -0.39 -30.78 -7.94
CA ARG A 13 -0.05 -29.90 -6.80
C ARG A 13 0.06 -28.46 -7.32
N PRO A 14 -0.90 -27.59 -7.08
CA PRO A 14 -0.77 -26.21 -7.50
C PRO A 14 0.32 -25.51 -6.69
N SER A 15 1.11 -24.69 -7.36
CA SER A 15 1.98 -23.72 -6.69
C SER A 15 1.17 -22.45 -6.38
N CYS A 16 1.45 -21.82 -5.26
CA CYS A 16 0.89 -20.53 -4.92
C CYS A 16 1.95 -19.61 -4.31
N VAL A 17 1.81 -18.31 -4.58
CA VAL A 17 2.57 -17.26 -3.92
C VAL A 17 1.66 -16.59 -2.90
N ILE A 18 2.19 -16.34 -1.71
CA ILE A 18 1.54 -15.59 -0.64
C ILE A 18 2.41 -14.39 -0.33
N CYS A 19 1.88 -13.21 -0.59
CA CYS A 19 2.55 -11.97 -0.24
C CYS A 19 2.40 -11.71 1.25
N VAL A 20 3.51 -11.31 1.89
CA VAL A 20 3.61 -11.07 3.32
C VAL A 20 4.21 -9.68 3.53
N PRO A 21 3.64 -8.85 4.41
CA PRO A 21 4.23 -7.55 4.73
C PRO A 21 5.70 -7.69 5.15
N SER A 22 6.54 -6.76 4.73
CA SER A 22 7.98 -6.78 5.04
C SER A 22 8.24 -6.72 6.56
N GLY A 23 7.34 -6.08 7.32
CA GLY A 23 7.38 -6.03 8.78
C GLY A 23 6.80 -7.26 9.50
N ALA A 24 6.37 -8.31 8.78
CA ALA A 24 5.82 -9.50 9.41
C ALA A 24 6.91 -10.28 10.17
N THR A 25 6.57 -10.64 11.41
CA THR A 25 7.42 -11.44 12.28
C THR A 25 7.60 -12.86 11.74
N TRP A 26 8.66 -13.55 12.14
CA TRP A 26 8.88 -14.96 11.79
C TRP A 26 7.68 -15.85 12.17
N VAL A 27 7.05 -15.59 13.32
CA VAL A 27 5.88 -16.35 13.78
C VAL A 27 4.70 -16.15 12.84
N GLU A 28 4.43 -14.92 12.40
CA GLU A 28 3.37 -14.61 11.44
C GLU A 28 3.64 -15.25 10.09
N ARG A 29 4.86 -15.15 9.58
CA ARG A 29 5.29 -15.82 8.32
C ARG A 29 5.08 -17.33 8.40
N ARG A 30 5.52 -17.97 9.47
CA ARG A 30 5.34 -19.41 9.69
C ARG A 30 3.88 -19.82 9.81
N SER A 31 3.07 -19.00 10.49
CA SER A 31 1.64 -19.24 10.64
C SER A 31 0.91 -19.17 9.30
N LEU A 32 1.28 -18.21 8.43
CA LEU A 32 0.73 -18.09 7.07
C LEU A 32 1.12 -19.29 6.20
N ALA A 33 2.39 -19.74 6.25
CA ALA A 33 2.83 -20.92 5.53
C ALA A 33 2.07 -22.17 5.98
N ALA A 34 1.95 -22.38 7.30
CA ALA A 34 1.21 -23.52 7.86
C ALA A 34 -0.28 -23.48 7.50
N ALA A 35 -0.90 -22.30 7.51
CA ALA A 35 -2.28 -22.12 7.09
C ALA A 35 -2.49 -22.44 5.60
N ALA A 36 -1.54 -22.05 4.74
CA ALA A 36 -1.58 -22.38 3.31
C ALA A 36 -1.45 -23.89 3.07
N GLU A 37 -0.53 -24.56 3.77
CA GLU A 37 -0.35 -26.01 3.71
C GLU A 37 -1.57 -26.77 4.22
N ALA A 38 -2.19 -26.31 5.31
CA ALA A 38 -3.39 -26.90 5.90
C ALA A 38 -4.62 -26.79 4.97
N LEU A 39 -4.72 -25.73 4.19
CA LEU A 39 -5.82 -25.54 3.24
C LEU A 39 -5.74 -26.52 2.05
N ARG A 40 -4.53 -26.91 1.66
CA ARG A 40 -4.29 -27.95 0.64
C ARG A 40 -2.96 -28.67 0.91
N PRO A 41 -2.98 -29.90 1.48
CA PRO A 41 -1.77 -30.66 1.81
C PRO A 41 -0.84 -30.93 0.62
N ARG A 42 -1.25 -30.56 -0.59
CA ARG A 42 -0.51 -30.71 -1.85
C ARG A 42 -0.16 -29.40 -2.53
N CYS A 43 -0.39 -28.23 -1.90
CA CYS A 43 0.02 -26.95 -2.44
C CYS A 43 1.45 -26.63 -1.99
N HIS A 44 2.28 -26.21 -2.94
CA HIS A 44 3.57 -25.61 -2.61
C HIS A 44 3.37 -24.11 -2.45
N ALA A 45 3.31 -23.65 -1.19
CA ALA A 45 3.21 -22.24 -0.88
C ALA A 45 4.62 -21.62 -0.80
N ARG A 46 4.85 -20.57 -1.57
CA ARG A 46 6.02 -19.72 -1.50
C ARG A 46 5.64 -18.39 -0.86
N LEU A 47 6.33 -18.00 0.19
CA LEU A 47 6.18 -16.67 0.78
C LEU A 47 7.08 -15.68 0.03
N VAL A 48 6.53 -14.54 -0.29
CA VAL A 48 7.24 -13.44 -0.96
C VAL A 48 6.91 -12.15 -0.20
N ASP A 49 7.89 -11.29 0.00
CA ASP A 49 7.64 -9.97 0.58
C ASP A 49 6.71 -9.14 -0.32
N GLU A 50 5.72 -8.49 0.28
CA GLU A 50 4.73 -7.69 -0.43
C GLU A 50 5.38 -6.60 -1.28
N THR A 51 6.48 -6.00 -0.78
CA THR A 51 7.26 -5.00 -1.49
C THR A 51 8.03 -5.56 -2.70
N VAL A 52 8.48 -6.83 -2.63
CA VAL A 52 9.10 -7.51 -3.80
C VAL A 52 8.05 -7.76 -4.88
N ALA A 53 6.88 -8.25 -4.49
CA ALA A 53 5.77 -8.43 -5.43
C ALA A 53 5.30 -7.08 -6.00
N ALA A 54 5.20 -6.03 -5.17
CA ALA A 54 4.85 -4.71 -5.63
C ALA A 54 5.87 -4.15 -6.64
N ALA A 55 7.17 -4.36 -6.42
CA ALA A 55 8.21 -3.90 -7.33
C ALA A 55 8.16 -4.66 -8.68
N ALA A 56 7.97 -5.99 -8.67
CA ALA A 56 7.74 -6.76 -9.89
C ALA A 56 6.52 -6.23 -10.66
N GLY A 57 5.37 -6.11 -9.99
CA GLY A 57 4.15 -5.58 -10.60
C GLY A 57 4.23 -4.12 -11.06
N ALA A 58 5.16 -3.34 -10.51
CA ALA A 58 5.50 -1.99 -10.95
C ALA A 58 6.41 -1.97 -12.20
N GLY A 59 6.81 -3.14 -12.71
CA GLY A 59 7.64 -3.28 -13.90
C GLY A 59 9.14 -3.08 -13.64
N PHE A 60 9.62 -3.25 -12.42
CA PHE A 60 11.05 -3.32 -12.17
C PHE A 60 11.59 -4.70 -12.56
N ASP A 61 12.68 -4.70 -13.35
CA ASP A 61 13.43 -5.94 -13.63
C ASP A 61 14.28 -6.30 -12.41
N LEU A 62 13.70 -7.08 -11.51
CA LEU A 62 14.37 -7.52 -10.29
C LEU A 62 15.54 -8.49 -10.56
N ALA A 63 15.57 -9.15 -11.73
CA ALA A 63 16.64 -10.06 -12.11
C ALA A 63 17.90 -9.31 -12.57
N ALA A 64 17.75 -8.11 -13.12
CA ALA A 64 18.86 -7.28 -13.59
C ALA A 64 19.76 -6.73 -12.46
N GLY A 65 19.39 -6.91 -11.22
CA GLY A 65 20.14 -6.43 -10.06
C GLY A 65 20.01 -4.92 -9.80
N ALA A 66 19.22 -4.22 -10.58
CA ALA A 66 19.00 -2.79 -10.44
C ALA A 66 18.26 -2.45 -9.13
N GLY A 67 18.56 -1.26 -8.59
CA GLY A 67 17.88 -0.71 -7.42
C GLY A 67 16.45 -0.28 -7.76
N ALA A 68 15.49 -0.61 -6.89
CA ALA A 68 14.09 -0.21 -7.00
C ALA A 68 13.62 0.46 -5.71
N PHE A 69 12.78 1.51 -5.82
CA PHE A 69 12.13 2.15 -4.70
C PHE A 69 10.62 2.05 -4.85
N ILE A 70 9.96 1.42 -3.89
CA ILE A 70 8.53 1.16 -3.90
C ILE A 70 7.87 1.72 -2.64
N VAL A 71 6.69 2.33 -2.82
CA VAL A 71 5.78 2.75 -1.75
C VAL A 71 4.45 2.09 -2.02
N ASP A 72 4.08 1.10 -1.23
CA ASP A 72 2.78 0.43 -1.33
C ASP A 72 1.86 0.92 -0.22
N ILE A 73 0.79 1.64 -0.61
CA ILE A 73 -0.15 2.26 0.31
C ILE A 73 -1.45 1.46 0.32
N GLY A 74 -1.52 0.51 1.24
CA GLY A 74 -2.66 -0.37 1.41
C GLY A 74 -3.81 0.25 2.22
N GLY A 75 -4.75 -0.61 2.62
CA GLY A 75 -5.86 -0.22 3.49
C GLY A 75 -5.43 0.01 4.94
N GLY A 76 -4.58 -0.85 5.49
CA GLY A 76 -4.14 -0.81 6.90
C GLY A 76 -2.74 -0.27 7.09
N THR A 77 -1.84 -0.51 6.15
CA THR A 77 -0.42 -0.20 6.23
C THR A 77 0.08 0.52 4.99
N THR A 78 1.21 1.19 5.14
CA THR A 78 2.04 1.65 4.05
C THR A 78 3.41 1.00 4.20
N GLU A 79 3.86 0.35 3.13
CA GLU A 79 5.18 -0.28 3.04
C GLU A 79 6.07 0.61 2.17
N VAL A 80 7.23 1.01 2.70
CA VAL A 80 8.26 1.74 1.95
C VAL A 80 9.49 0.87 1.88
N ALA A 81 10.02 0.61 0.70
CA ALA A 81 11.18 -0.27 0.55
C ALA A 81 12.13 0.13 -0.58
N VAL A 82 13.40 -0.17 -0.35
CA VAL A 82 14.47 -0.21 -1.34
C VAL A 82 14.81 -1.67 -1.60
N LEU A 83 14.85 -2.04 -2.85
CA LEU A 83 15.19 -3.38 -3.31
C LEU A 83 16.40 -3.34 -4.24
N ALA A 84 17.15 -4.44 -4.30
CA ALA A 84 18.19 -4.67 -5.28
C ALA A 84 18.30 -6.16 -5.58
N GLY A 85 18.34 -6.54 -6.85
CA GLY A 85 18.46 -7.94 -7.25
C GLY A 85 17.34 -8.84 -6.72
N GLY A 86 16.13 -8.32 -6.63
CA GLY A 86 14.98 -9.06 -6.09
C GLY A 86 14.96 -9.23 -4.57
N HIS A 87 15.91 -8.64 -3.84
CA HIS A 87 15.97 -8.68 -2.39
C HIS A 87 15.60 -7.33 -1.78
N VAL A 88 14.96 -7.37 -0.62
CA VAL A 88 14.73 -6.18 0.19
C VAL A 88 16.06 -5.77 0.85
N VAL A 89 16.58 -4.61 0.46
CA VAL A 89 17.77 -4.00 1.10
C VAL A 89 17.37 -3.34 2.40
N ARG A 90 16.27 -2.59 2.36
CA ARG A 90 15.68 -1.94 3.53
C ARG A 90 14.17 -1.83 3.31
N ALA A 91 13.40 -2.02 4.35
CA ALA A 91 11.95 -1.79 4.35
C ALA A 91 11.49 -1.20 5.68
N GLN A 92 10.43 -0.42 5.61
CA GLN A 92 9.73 0.14 6.76
C GLN A 92 8.23 -0.03 6.54
N SER A 93 7.54 -0.47 7.58
CA SER A 93 6.08 -0.63 7.60
C SER A 93 5.47 0.38 8.56
N LEU A 94 4.54 1.19 8.06
CA LEU A 94 3.77 2.14 8.87
C LEU A 94 2.34 1.63 9.02
N ARG A 95 1.77 1.78 10.22
CA ARG A 95 0.34 1.51 10.46
C ARG A 95 -0.54 2.69 10.04
N VAL A 96 -0.21 3.27 8.89
CA VAL A 96 -0.93 4.36 8.25
C VAL A 96 -1.32 3.90 6.85
N GLY A 97 -2.61 3.94 6.54
CA GLY A 97 -3.13 3.53 5.23
C GLY A 97 -4.52 4.11 5.02
N GLY A 98 -5.22 3.63 4.01
CA GLY A 98 -6.54 4.15 3.62
C GLY A 98 -7.58 4.15 4.74
N ASN A 99 -7.52 3.20 5.69
CA ASN A 99 -8.45 3.13 6.82
C ASN A 99 -8.18 4.21 7.87
N ALA A 100 -6.90 4.50 8.16
CA ALA A 100 -6.51 5.59 9.06
C ALA A 100 -6.93 6.95 8.47
N MET A 101 -6.79 7.12 7.17
CA MET A 101 -7.26 8.29 6.44
C MET A 101 -8.79 8.45 6.53
N ASP A 102 -9.56 7.36 6.33
CA ASP A 102 -11.01 7.37 6.47
C ASP A 102 -11.42 7.78 7.91
N GLU A 103 -10.73 7.26 8.91
CA GLU A 103 -11.00 7.56 10.33
C GLU A 103 -10.65 9.01 10.68
N ALA A 104 -9.56 9.54 10.14
CA ALA A 104 -9.19 10.94 10.31
C ALA A 104 -10.30 11.89 9.79
N ILE A 105 -10.88 11.59 8.62
CA ILE A 105 -12.00 12.35 8.05
C ILE A 105 -13.25 12.23 8.94
N VAL A 106 -13.60 11.03 9.41
CA VAL A 106 -14.73 10.82 10.32
C VAL A 106 -14.59 11.70 11.56
N ASN A 107 -13.40 11.72 12.16
CA ASN A 107 -13.13 12.47 13.37
C ASN A 107 -13.16 14.00 13.12
N ALA A 108 -12.57 14.47 12.02
CA ALA A 108 -12.56 15.89 11.67
C ALA A 108 -13.99 16.41 11.38
N VAL A 109 -14.77 15.68 10.58
CA VAL A 109 -16.16 16.06 10.29
C VAL A 109 -17.03 16.05 11.54
N ARG A 110 -16.80 15.08 12.44
CA ARG A 110 -17.49 15.07 13.74
C ARG A 110 -17.13 16.29 14.59
N ALA A 111 -15.84 16.63 14.66
CA ALA A 111 -15.37 17.74 15.48
C ALA A 111 -15.85 19.09 14.97
N GLU A 112 -15.72 19.33 13.66
CA GLU A 112 -16.00 20.64 13.05
C GLU A 112 -17.49 20.86 12.74
N LEU A 113 -18.19 19.80 12.29
CA LEU A 113 -19.56 19.92 11.80
C LEU A 113 -20.60 19.24 12.70
N GLY A 114 -20.17 18.55 13.76
CA GLY A 114 -21.08 17.79 14.62
C GLY A 114 -21.83 16.69 13.85
N LEU A 115 -21.25 16.16 12.78
CA LEU A 115 -21.85 15.15 11.92
C LEU A 115 -21.15 13.80 12.08
N LEU A 116 -21.89 12.77 12.43
CA LEU A 116 -21.40 11.39 12.53
C LEU A 116 -21.47 10.75 11.15
N LEU A 117 -20.30 10.47 10.55
CA LEU A 117 -20.20 9.81 9.26
C LEU A 117 -19.98 8.30 9.39
N GLY A 118 -20.53 7.55 8.44
CA GLY A 118 -20.12 6.18 8.18
C GLY A 118 -18.79 6.13 7.40
N ARG A 119 -18.02 5.04 7.54
CA ARG A 119 -16.73 4.88 6.84
C ARG A 119 -16.84 5.01 5.32
N ASN A 120 -17.92 4.52 4.72
CA ASN A 120 -18.12 4.62 3.27
C ASN A 120 -18.28 6.07 2.82
N ALA A 121 -18.99 6.91 3.58
CA ALA A 121 -19.13 8.33 3.29
C ALA A 121 -17.78 9.05 3.40
N ALA A 122 -17.00 8.77 4.46
CA ALA A 122 -15.65 9.32 4.60
C ALA A 122 -14.72 8.90 3.45
N ARG A 123 -14.79 7.62 3.02
CA ARG A 123 -14.04 7.14 1.86
C ARG A 123 -14.45 7.86 0.58
N SER A 124 -15.74 8.11 0.36
CA SER A 124 -16.21 8.86 -0.80
C SER A 124 -15.68 10.29 -0.79
N LEU A 125 -15.72 10.97 0.36
CA LEU A 125 -15.12 12.29 0.53
C LEU A 125 -13.62 12.30 0.23
N LYS A 126 -12.88 11.33 0.78
CA LYS A 126 -11.45 11.13 0.53
C LYS A 126 -11.12 11.01 -0.95
N MET A 127 -11.84 10.13 -1.65
CA MET A 127 -11.57 9.85 -3.06
C MET A 127 -11.99 11.00 -3.99
N ALA A 128 -13.03 11.75 -3.62
CA ALA A 128 -13.51 12.84 -4.44
C ALA A 128 -12.74 14.16 -4.24
N LEU A 129 -12.37 14.45 -2.99
CA LEU A 129 -11.77 15.75 -2.64
C LEU A 129 -10.24 15.66 -2.47
N GLY A 130 -9.73 14.52 -2.02
CA GLY A 130 -8.30 14.27 -1.89
C GLY A 130 -7.56 15.30 -1.04
N LEU A 131 -6.31 15.54 -1.43
CA LEU A 131 -5.45 16.59 -0.89
C LEU A 131 -5.66 17.81 -1.78
N ALA A 132 -6.58 18.69 -1.39
CA ALA A 132 -6.91 19.86 -2.19
C ALA A 132 -5.68 20.75 -2.41
N ASP A 133 -5.22 20.82 -3.65
CA ASP A 133 -4.11 21.67 -4.08
C ASP A 133 -4.58 23.14 -4.25
N GLY A 134 -5.25 23.67 -3.21
CA GLY A 134 -5.77 25.02 -3.22
C GLY A 134 -7.04 25.25 -4.05
N THR A 135 -7.59 24.22 -4.68
CA THR A 135 -8.86 24.33 -5.44
C THR A 135 -10.03 24.37 -4.47
N PRO A 136 -10.85 25.42 -4.48
CA PRO A 136 -12.07 25.47 -3.69
C PRO A 136 -13.01 24.37 -4.17
N GLY A 137 -13.39 23.47 -3.28
CA GLY A 137 -14.32 22.39 -3.58
C GLY A 137 -15.07 21.96 -2.34
N SER A 138 -16.24 21.41 -2.52
CA SER A 138 -17.00 20.76 -1.47
C SER A 138 -17.80 19.60 -2.05
N MET A 139 -18.16 18.67 -1.18
CA MET A 139 -19.01 17.53 -1.55
C MET A 139 -20.11 17.36 -0.52
N GLU A 140 -21.33 17.19 -1.01
CA GLU A 140 -22.47 16.86 -0.18
C GLU A 140 -22.35 15.44 0.34
N THR A 141 -22.60 15.26 1.63
CA THR A 141 -22.60 13.97 2.28
C THR A 141 -23.75 13.85 3.27
N VAL A 142 -24.10 12.62 3.59
CA VAL A 142 -25.17 12.31 4.56
C VAL A 142 -24.56 11.66 5.78
N GLY A 143 -24.94 12.14 6.95
CA GLY A 143 -24.57 11.59 8.23
C GLY A 143 -25.69 11.73 9.25
N VAL A 144 -25.36 11.48 10.50
CA VAL A 144 -26.27 11.67 11.63
C VAL A 144 -25.82 12.85 12.47
N ASP A 145 -26.70 13.81 12.69
CA ASP A 145 -26.45 14.92 13.61
C ASP A 145 -26.11 14.40 15.00
N ALA A 146 -24.96 14.80 15.53
CA ALA A 146 -24.44 14.26 16.80
C ALA A 146 -25.31 14.62 18.01
N GLY A 147 -25.95 15.81 17.98
CA GLY A 147 -26.84 16.29 19.05
C GLY A 147 -28.26 15.75 18.93
N ARG A 148 -28.87 15.93 17.74
CA ARG A 148 -30.28 15.59 17.48
C ARG A 148 -30.52 14.13 17.17
N ARG A 149 -29.47 13.38 16.80
CA ARG A 149 -29.54 11.95 16.42
C ARG A 149 -30.47 11.68 15.22
N THR A 150 -30.59 12.65 14.32
CA THR A 150 -31.38 12.58 13.09
C THR A 150 -30.47 12.60 11.86
N PRO A 151 -30.85 11.97 10.74
CA PRO A 151 -30.14 12.13 9.48
C PRO A 151 -30.03 13.62 9.08
N ARG A 152 -28.86 14.02 8.60
CA ARG A 152 -28.57 15.37 8.12
C ARG A 152 -27.70 15.31 6.88
N VAL A 153 -28.01 16.17 5.92
CA VAL A 153 -27.19 16.44 4.76
C VAL A 153 -26.26 17.61 5.10
N GLU A 154 -24.99 17.52 4.70
CA GLU A 154 -24.00 18.55 4.98
C GLU A 154 -23.00 18.69 3.82
N GLN A 155 -22.50 19.91 3.60
CA GLN A 155 -21.42 20.21 2.67
C GLN A 155 -20.08 20.13 3.38
N VAL A 156 -19.23 19.20 2.95
CA VAL A 156 -17.88 19.03 3.48
C VAL A 156 -16.88 19.67 2.51
N SER A 157 -16.11 20.63 2.98
CA SER A 157 -15.11 21.32 2.16
C SER A 157 -13.88 20.44 1.89
N ALA A 158 -13.27 20.62 0.72
CA ALA A 158 -12.00 20.00 0.36
C ALA A 158 -10.89 20.34 1.36
N TRP A 159 -10.89 21.57 1.88
CA TRP A 159 -9.93 22.01 2.90
C TRP A 159 -10.04 21.17 4.18
N LEU A 160 -11.25 20.87 4.66
CA LEU A 160 -11.45 20.06 5.87
C LEU A 160 -10.93 18.64 5.65
N VAL A 161 -11.19 18.06 4.48
CA VAL A 161 -10.69 16.72 4.13
C VAL A 161 -9.17 16.73 4.04
N ALA A 162 -8.56 17.67 3.32
CA ALA A 162 -7.11 17.78 3.18
C ALA A 162 -6.43 17.99 4.55
N SER A 163 -6.97 18.88 5.38
CA SER A 163 -6.46 19.11 6.74
C SER A 163 -6.54 17.86 7.61
N ALA A 164 -7.63 17.09 7.51
CA ALA A 164 -7.76 15.82 8.24
C ALA A 164 -6.72 14.78 7.80
N LEU A 165 -6.34 14.78 6.54
CA LEU A 165 -5.37 13.81 5.97
C LEU A 165 -3.91 14.18 6.22
N GLU A 166 -3.61 15.44 6.60
CA GLU A 166 -2.24 15.97 6.67
C GLU A 166 -1.32 15.12 7.53
N HIS A 167 -1.77 14.69 8.71
CA HIS A 167 -0.96 13.82 9.58
C HIS A 167 -0.59 12.48 8.91
N CYS A 168 -1.52 11.84 8.22
CA CYS A 168 -1.27 10.58 7.52
C CYS A 168 -0.28 10.78 6.37
N VAL A 169 -0.46 11.85 5.60
CA VAL A 169 0.37 12.16 4.43
C VAL A 169 1.78 12.55 4.83
N THR A 170 1.93 13.36 5.89
CA THR A 170 3.22 13.72 6.46
C THR A 170 3.97 12.49 6.94
N ALA A 171 3.31 11.60 7.69
CA ALA A 171 3.94 10.37 8.16
C ALA A 171 4.45 9.47 7.00
N ILE A 172 3.73 9.41 5.88
CA ILE A 172 4.19 8.69 4.69
C ILE A 172 5.38 9.41 4.04
N GLY A 173 5.30 10.73 3.90
CA GLY A 173 6.39 11.53 3.36
C GLY A 173 7.68 11.42 4.17
N ASP A 174 7.59 11.50 5.49
CA ASP A 174 8.71 11.35 6.42
C ASP A 174 9.39 9.98 6.27
N ALA A 175 8.60 8.91 6.17
CA ALA A 175 9.13 7.57 5.95
C ALA A 175 9.83 7.41 4.58
N VAL A 176 9.31 8.04 3.54
CA VAL A 176 9.96 8.08 2.22
C VAL A 176 11.28 8.83 2.30
N GLN A 177 11.31 9.99 2.95
CA GLN A 177 12.52 10.80 3.12
C GLN A 177 13.57 10.08 3.97
N GLU A 178 13.16 9.46 5.07
CA GLU A 178 14.05 8.66 5.93
C GLU A 178 14.67 7.50 5.13
N MET A 179 13.86 6.76 4.37
CA MET A 179 14.33 5.66 3.55
C MET A 179 15.33 6.11 2.48
N LEU A 180 15.10 7.26 1.84
CA LEU A 180 16.00 7.84 0.84
C LEU A 180 17.32 8.31 1.44
N SER A 181 17.30 8.84 2.66
CA SER A 181 18.51 9.32 3.35
C SER A 181 19.51 8.21 3.64
N ASP A 182 19.04 6.98 3.73
CA ASP A 182 19.83 5.80 4.09
C ASP A 182 20.09 4.85 2.90
N ILE A 183 19.85 5.32 1.67
CA ILE A 183 20.11 4.49 0.47
C ILE A 183 21.62 4.31 0.30
N PRO A 184 22.08 3.05 0.08
CA PRO A 184 23.47 2.80 -0.30
C PRO A 184 23.85 3.57 -1.57
N PRO A 185 25.00 4.26 -1.61
CA PRO A 185 25.40 5.11 -2.75
C PRO A 185 25.39 4.40 -4.12
N ASN A 186 25.68 3.09 -4.13
CA ASN A 186 25.67 2.27 -5.35
C ASN A 186 24.25 2.02 -5.91
N LEU A 187 23.19 2.27 -5.14
CA LEU A 187 21.80 2.14 -5.59
C LEU A 187 21.16 3.50 -5.93
N ALA A 188 21.81 4.61 -5.57
CA ALA A 188 21.23 5.95 -5.72
C ALA A 188 20.89 6.30 -7.18
N GLU A 189 21.77 5.94 -8.13
CA GLU A 189 21.53 6.19 -9.55
C GLU A 189 20.31 5.42 -10.07
N ASP A 190 20.20 4.15 -9.69
CA ASP A 190 19.09 3.30 -10.11
C ASP A 190 17.76 3.80 -9.55
N VAL A 191 17.73 4.21 -8.27
CA VAL A 191 16.54 4.77 -7.62
C VAL A 191 16.09 6.06 -8.28
N VAL A 192 17.03 6.97 -8.60
CA VAL A 192 16.69 8.23 -9.30
C VAL A 192 16.16 7.92 -10.70
N ARG A 193 16.79 7.01 -11.44
CA ARG A 193 16.37 6.61 -12.79
C ARG A 193 15.03 5.86 -12.77
N GLY A 194 14.86 4.94 -11.84
CA GLY A 194 13.63 4.14 -11.67
C GLY A 194 12.46 4.95 -11.11
N LYS A 195 12.74 6.09 -10.44
CA LYS A 195 11.78 6.94 -9.74
C LYS A 195 11.15 6.21 -8.54
N VAL A 196 10.47 6.96 -7.68
CA VAL A 196 9.61 6.36 -6.64
C VAL A 196 8.36 5.80 -7.31
N ARG A 197 8.11 4.50 -7.17
CA ARG A 197 6.87 3.89 -7.67
C ARG A 197 5.88 3.75 -6.52
N ILE A 198 4.64 4.21 -6.77
CA ILE A 198 3.57 4.22 -5.76
C ILE A 198 2.50 3.22 -6.17
N ALA A 199 2.31 2.19 -5.34
CA ALA A 199 1.33 1.13 -5.50
C ALA A 199 0.27 1.17 -4.40
N GLY A 200 -0.68 0.25 -4.45
CA GLY A 200 -1.77 0.13 -3.48
C GLY A 200 -2.93 1.10 -3.72
N GLY A 201 -4.03 0.85 -3.04
CA GLY A 201 -5.25 1.66 -3.19
C GLY A 201 -5.10 3.11 -2.74
N GLY A 202 -4.18 3.39 -1.80
CA GLY A 202 -3.86 4.74 -1.35
C GLY A 202 -3.19 5.60 -2.41
N ALA A 203 -2.49 4.99 -3.37
CA ALA A 203 -1.88 5.67 -4.52
C ALA A 203 -2.90 6.47 -5.36
N LEU A 204 -4.18 6.08 -5.29
CA LEU A 204 -5.29 6.75 -6.00
C LEU A 204 -5.82 7.99 -5.27
N LEU A 205 -5.29 8.34 -4.09
CA LEU A 205 -5.67 9.56 -3.40
C LEU A 205 -5.20 10.78 -4.23
N PRO A 206 -6.12 11.64 -4.70
CA PRO A 206 -5.74 12.82 -5.46
C PRO A 206 -4.75 13.70 -4.70
N GLY A 207 -3.66 14.11 -5.34
CA GLY A 207 -2.60 14.94 -4.77
C GLY A 207 -1.51 14.19 -3.99
N LEU A 208 -1.69 12.89 -3.66
CA LEU A 208 -0.72 12.16 -2.84
C LEU A 208 0.62 11.96 -3.54
N ALA A 209 0.61 11.63 -4.83
CA ALA A 209 1.85 11.44 -5.59
C ALA A 209 2.72 12.70 -5.58
N SER A 210 2.13 13.87 -5.76
CA SER A 210 2.84 15.16 -5.70
C SER A 210 3.44 15.43 -4.31
N ARG A 211 2.74 15.03 -3.24
CA ARG A 211 3.24 15.16 -1.87
C ARG A 211 4.41 14.21 -1.61
N ILE A 212 4.35 12.98 -2.11
CA ILE A 212 5.46 12.03 -2.03
C ILE A 212 6.65 12.52 -2.86
N GLU A 213 6.41 13.04 -4.07
CA GLU A 213 7.46 13.62 -4.91
C GLU A 213 8.17 14.79 -4.20
N ALA A 214 7.40 15.68 -3.59
CA ALA A 214 7.96 16.80 -2.82
C ALA A 214 8.80 16.34 -1.61
N ALA A 215 8.36 15.30 -0.90
CA ALA A 215 9.10 14.72 0.21
C ALA A 215 10.36 13.97 -0.27
N ALA A 216 10.26 13.24 -1.37
CA ALA A 216 11.35 12.45 -1.94
C ALA A 216 12.44 13.30 -2.59
N GLY A 217 12.10 14.49 -3.12
CA GLY A 217 13.00 15.29 -3.94
C GLY A 217 13.37 14.66 -5.30
N ILE A 218 12.72 13.55 -5.66
CA ILE A 218 12.87 12.85 -6.95
C ILE A 218 11.46 12.48 -7.46
N PRO A 219 11.28 12.29 -8.80
CA PRO A 219 9.97 12.01 -9.35
C PRO A 219 9.29 10.79 -8.73
N ALA A 220 8.00 10.91 -8.45
CA ALA A 220 7.16 9.85 -7.91
C ALA A 220 6.01 9.54 -8.88
N LEU A 221 5.84 8.27 -9.23
CA LEU A 221 4.86 7.82 -10.23
C LEU A 221 3.93 6.77 -9.63
N VAL A 222 2.65 6.98 -9.79
CA VAL A 222 1.66 5.93 -9.55
C VAL A 222 1.80 4.87 -10.66
N VAL A 223 1.83 3.59 -10.27
CA VAL A 223 1.87 2.48 -11.23
C VAL A 223 0.56 2.38 -12.00
N ASP A 224 0.56 1.75 -13.16
CA ASP A 224 -0.61 1.69 -14.06
C ASP A 224 -1.85 1.07 -13.39
N ASP A 225 -1.68 0.03 -12.61
CA ASP A 225 -2.77 -0.64 -11.87
C ASP A 225 -2.41 -0.80 -10.39
N PRO A 226 -2.51 0.29 -9.59
CA PRO A 226 -2.04 0.28 -8.22
C PRO A 226 -2.80 -0.70 -7.31
N LEU A 227 -4.07 -0.96 -7.58
CA LEU A 227 -4.89 -1.89 -6.80
C LEU A 227 -4.48 -3.35 -7.01
N ARG A 228 -3.98 -3.70 -8.19
CA ARG A 228 -3.59 -5.07 -8.54
C ARG A 228 -2.08 -5.25 -8.64
N CYS A 229 -1.29 -4.22 -8.41
CA CYS A 229 0.17 -4.24 -8.56
C CYS A 229 0.81 -5.45 -7.85
N VAL A 230 0.53 -5.64 -6.56
CA VAL A 230 1.08 -6.75 -5.77
C VAL A 230 0.67 -8.11 -6.33
N VAL A 231 -0.59 -8.29 -6.70
CA VAL A 231 -1.06 -9.59 -7.21
C VAL A 231 -0.52 -9.88 -8.62
N LEU A 232 -0.35 -8.86 -9.45
CA LEU A 232 0.26 -9.00 -10.77
C LEU A 232 1.74 -9.37 -10.66
N GLY A 233 2.49 -8.72 -9.77
CA GLY A 233 3.87 -9.08 -9.49
C GLY A 233 4.02 -10.46 -8.85
N ALA A 234 3.08 -10.85 -7.97
CA ALA A 234 3.04 -12.20 -7.43
C ALA A 234 2.82 -13.27 -8.53
N ALA A 235 1.99 -12.95 -9.54
CA ALA A 235 1.78 -13.83 -10.69
C ALA A 235 3.06 -13.93 -11.53
N GLU A 236 3.72 -12.83 -11.79
CA GLU A 236 5.01 -12.80 -12.51
C GLU A 236 6.08 -13.64 -11.80
N ILE A 237 6.22 -13.48 -10.48
CA ILE A 237 7.13 -14.28 -9.65
C ILE A 237 6.78 -15.76 -9.71
N LEU A 238 5.50 -16.11 -9.78
CA LEU A 238 5.04 -17.49 -9.88
C LEU A 238 5.38 -18.11 -11.23
N GLU A 239 5.23 -17.36 -12.32
CA GLU A 239 5.49 -17.79 -13.70
C GLU A 239 7.00 -17.98 -13.95
N HIS A 240 7.83 -17.07 -13.44
CA HIS A 240 9.29 -17.11 -13.60
C HIS A 240 10.00 -17.97 -12.55
N GLY A 241 9.29 -18.75 -11.83
CA GLY A 241 9.52 -19.90 -10.96
C GLY A 241 10.90 -20.24 -10.42
N GLY A 242 11.78 -19.32 -10.08
CA GLY A 242 13.11 -19.62 -9.52
C GLY A 242 14.10 -18.47 -9.65
N THR A 243 13.79 -17.48 -10.44
CA THR A 243 14.65 -16.31 -10.67
C THR A 243 14.61 -15.33 -9.48
N TYR A 244 13.55 -15.39 -8.66
CA TYR A 244 13.41 -14.54 -7.49
C TYR A 244 13.70 -15.33 -6.22
N PRO A 245 14.58 -14.82 -5.35
CA PRO A 245 14.90 -15.49 -4.11
C PRO A 245 13.67 -15.62 -3.21
N PRO A 246 13.53 -16.70 -2.44
CA PRO A 246 12.54 -16.76 -1.37
C PRO A 246 12.83 -15.66 -0.37
N SER A 247 11.79 -15.07 0.23
CA SER A 247 11.95 -14.11 1.32
C SER A 247 12.86 -14.70 2.38
N GLY A 248 14.01 -14.04 2.63
CA GLY A 248 15.11 -14.61 3.40
C GLY A 248 14.68 -15.12 4.78
N GLU A 249 15.14 -16.30 5.10
CA GLU A 249 15.30 -16.67 6.51
C GLU A 249 16.29 -15.68 7.12
N PRO A 250 16.02 -15.11 8.29
CA PRO A 250 17.02 -14.32 8.99
C PRO A 250 18.25 -15.22 9.18
N SER A 251 19.37 -14.82 8.58
CA SER A 251 20.67 -15.40 8.90
C SER A 251 20.86 -15.29 10.41
N GLY A 252 20.90 -16.44 11.07
CA GLY A 252 21.02 -16.63 12.49
C GLY A 252 22.27 -15.99 13.11
#